data_ae0d83dc2939d93f2eab0c1403f363a9
#
_entry.id   ae0d83dc2939d93f2eab0c1403f363a9
#
_cell.length_a   1.000
_cell.length_b   1.000
_cell.length_c   1.000
_cell.angle_alpha   90.00
_cell.angle_beta   90.00
_cell.angle_gamma   90.00
#
_symmetry.space_group_name_H-M   'P 1'
#
loop_
_entity.id
_entity.type
_entity.pdbx_description
1 polymer ?
#
loop_
_entity_poly.entity_id
_entity_poly.type
_entity_poly.pdbx_seq_one_letter_code
_entity_poly.pdbx_strand_id
1 'polypeptide(L)'
;MRTWRVSLLSVCGICLGACVTAAPGADKVRITKNAADVSGCTAVGNVDTLGSPQGPSQIADSSTVLRNKAVGLGGNVIFVTSATLGVPDQGVAYRCPT
;
A
#
# COMPACT_ATOMS: atom_id res chain seq x y z
N MET A 1 32.85 -22.45 -5.23
CA MET A 1 32.62 -21.93 -5.02
C MET A 1 31.82 -21.20 -5.28
N ARG A 2 31.49 -20.73 -5.37
CA ARG A 2 30.86 -20.01 -5.89
C ARG A 2 29.49 -20.27 -6.03
N THR A 3 29.07 -21.09 -5.95
CA THR A 3 27.80 -21.45 -6.27
C THR A 3 26.84 -21.12 -5.29
N TRP A 4 27.20 -21.04 -4.18
CA TRP A 4 26.27 -20.85 -3.22
C TRP A 4 25.44 -19.72 -3.44
N ARG A 5 25.93 -18.86 -3.96
CA ARG A 5 25.23 -17.74 -4.09
C ARG A 5 23.99 -17.96 -4.66
N VAL A 6 23.93 -18.68 -5.45
CA VAL A 6 22.80 -18.89 -6.15
C VAL A 6 21.70 -19.33 -5.37
N SER A 7 21.90 -20.16 -4.55
CA SER A 7 20.80 -20.72 -3.91
C SER A 7 19.98 -19.77 -3.20
N LEU A 8 20.53 -18.72 -2.88
CA LEU A 8 19.77 -17.88 -2.18
C LEU A 8 18.71 -17.35 -2.92
N LEU A 9 18.90 -17.17 -4.08
CA LEU A 9 17.92 -16.61 -4.81
C LEU A 9 16.73 -17.33 -4.85
N SER A 10 16.83 -18.52 -4.95
CA SER A 10 15.65 -19.27 -5.16
C SER A 10 14.68 -19.06 -4.07
N VAL A 11 15.13 -18.70 -3.01
CA VAL A 11 14.24 -18.57 -1.94
C VAL A 11 13.24 -17.51 -2.17
N CYS A 12 13.61 -16.53 -2.79
CA CYS A 12 12.71 -15.47 -2.98
C CYS A 12 11.55 -15.83 -3.79
N GLY A 13 11.74 -16.69 -4.64
CA GLY A 13 10.69 -16.96 -5.56
C GLY A 13 9.52 -17.61 -4.93
N ILE A 14 9.69 -18.11 -3.79
CA ILE A 14 8.62 -18.77 -3.24
C ILE A 14 7.55 -17.95 -2.74
N CYS A 15 7.79 -16.80 -2.46
CA CYS A 15 6.78 -15.97 -1.91
C CYS A 15 5.70 -15.61 -2.81
N LEU A 16 5.55 -16.26 -3.84
CA LEU A 16 4.59 -15.86 -4.68
C LEU A 16 3.35 -16.13 -4.15
N GLY A 17 2.53 -16.37 -4.52
CA GLY A 17 1.34 -16.74 -4.06
C GLY A 17 0.38 -15.71 -4.01
N ALA A 18 -0.60 -15.88 -3.31
CA ALA A 18 -1.71 -15.02 -3.30
C ALA A 18 -1.61 -13.89 -2.34
N CYS A 19 -0.63 -13.79 -1.58
CA CYS A 19 -0.55 -12.76 -0.56
C CYS A 19 -0.08 -11.45 -1.12
N VAL A 20 -0.67 -10.37 -0.66
CA VAL A 20 -0.18 -9.05 -1.00
C VAL A 20 0.88 -8.71 0.03
N THR A 21 2.06 -8.42 -0.42
CA THR A 21 3.17 -8.13 0.47
C THR A 21 3.33 -6.63 0.61
N ALA A 22 3.48 -6.16 1.82
CA ALA A 22 3.66 -4.73 2.05
C ALA A 22 5.02 -4.29 1.53
N ALA A 23 5.05 -3.18 0.83
CA ALA A 23 6.29 -2.58 0.36
C ALA A 23 7.03 -1.98 1.56
N PRO A 24 8.35 -1.83 1.46
CA PRO A 24 9.09 -1.18 2.54
C PRO A 24 8.51 0.20 2.83
N GLY A 25 8.23 0.46 4.08
CA GLY A 25 7.64 1.74 4.50
C GLY A 25 6.14 1.79 4.46
N ALA A 26 5.48 0.81 3.87
CA ALA A 26 4.03 0.85 3.77
C ALA A 26 3.36 0.82 5.14
N ASP A 27 3.94 0.18 6.09
CA ASP A 27 3.39 0.11 7.43
C ASP A 27 3.36 1.47 8.12
N LYS A 28 4.10 2.44 7.62
CA LYS A 28 4.13 3.75 8.20
C LYS A 28 3.17 4.71 7.51
N VAL A 29 2.50 4.28 6.48
CA VAL A 29 1.54 5.14 5.79
C VAL A 29 0.26 5.16 6.62
N ARG A 30 -0.21 6.35 6.97
CA ARG A 30 -1.46 6.49 7.70
C ARG A 30 -2.62 6.57 6.75
N ILE A 31 -3.73 6.01 7.15
CA ILE A 31 -4.98 6.10 6.38
C ILE A 31 -5.94 6.90 7.24
N THR A 32 -6.50 7.95 6.70
CA THR A 32 -7.38 8.83 7.46
C THR A 32 -8.60 9.23 6.64
N LYS A 33 -9.69 9.52 7.32
CA LYS A 33 -10.86 10.07 6.68
C LYS A 33 -11.03 11.53 7.08
N ASN A 34 -10.13 12.08 7.87
CA ASN A 34 -10.23 13.44 8.35
C ASN A 34 -9.37 14.34 7.49
N ALA A 35 -9.99 15.26 6.78
CA ALA A 35 -9.27 16.16 5.88
C ALA A 35 -8.24 17.01 6.62
N ALA A 36 -8.45 17.28 7.89
CA ALA A 36 -7.50 18.08 8.64
C ALA A 36 -6.15 17.39 8.76
N ASP A 37 -6.14 16.06 8.66
CA ASP A 37 -4.88 15.32 8.79
C ASP A 37 -3.95 15.53 7.60
N VAL A 38 -4.46 16.03 6.50
CA VAL A 38 -3.64 16.28 5.32
C VAL A 38 -3.53 17.77 5.01
N SER A 39 -3.97 18.61 5.96
CA SER A 39 -3.86 20.05 5.82
C SER A 39 -2.37 20.40 5.81
N GLY A 40 -1.95 21.17 4.84
CA GLY A 40 -0.56 21.54 4.71
C GLY A 40 0.32 20.46 4.07
N CYS A 41 -0.27 19.36 3.63
CA CYS A 41 0.48 18.31 2.96
C CYS A 41 0.40 18.49 1.45
N THR A 42 1.25 17.81 0.73
CA THR A 42 1.30 17.88 -0.73
C THR A 42 0.68 16.62 -1.31
N ALA A 43 -0.31 16.76 -2.15
CA ALA A 43 -0.91 15.61 -2.82
C ALA A 43 0.08 15.06 -3.84
N VAL A 44 0.28 13.75 -3.81
CA VAL A 44 1.23 13.12 -4.72
C VAL A 44 0.56 12.18 -5.72
N GLY A 45 -0.70 11.89 -5.54
CA GLY A 45 -1.43 11.10 -6.53
C GLY A 45 -2.62 10.39 -5.94
N ASN A 46 -3.41 9.79 -6.80
CA ASN A 46 -4.57 9.02 -6.38
C ASN A 46 -4.16 7.57 -6.19
N VAL A 47 -4.79 6.92 -5.25
CA VAL A 47 -4.57 5.49 -5.01
C VAL A 47 -5.92 4.79 -4.98
N ASP A 48 -5.95 3.58 -5.46
CA ASP A 48 -7.18 2.78 -5.46
C ASP A 48 -6.82 1.30 -5.41
N THR A 49 -7.83 0.48 -5.29
CA THR A 49 -7.64 -0.96 -5.23
C THR A 49 -7.92 -1.64 -6.56
N LEU A 50 -8.05 -0.88 -7.64
CA LEU A 50 -8.30 -1.48 -8.94
C LEU A 50 -7.12 -2.34 -9.33
N GLY A 51 -7.43 -3.49 -9.85
CA GLY A 51 -6.38 -4.42 -10.26
C GLY A 51 -5.90 -5.33 -9.16
N SER A 52 -6.37 -5.14 -7.92
CA SER A 52 -5.94 -6.03 -6.87
C SER A 52 -6.78 -7.32 -6.90
N PRO A 53 -6.25 -8.37 -6.31
CA PRO A 53 -6.97 -9.64 -6.30
C PRO A 53 -8.29 -9.51 -5.56
N GLN A 54 -9.27 -10.25 -5.99
CA GLN A 54 -10.57 -10.29 -5.35
C GLN A 54 -10.66 -11.61 -4.61
N GLY A 55 -11.20 -11.61 -3.44
CA GLY A 55 -11.36 -12.84 -2.71
C GLY A 55 -11.68 -12.58 -1.27
N PRO A 56 -11.75 -13.64 -0.48
CA PRO A 56 -12.14 -13.50 0.92
C PRO A 56 -11.19 -12.64 1.73
N SER A 57 -9.93 -12.57 1.32
CA SER A 57 -8.98 -11.78 2.06
C SER A 57 -8.90 -10.35 1.55
N GLN A 58 -9.72 -10.00 0.59
CA GLN A 58 -9.64 -8.70 0.01
C GLN A 58 -9.77 -7.59 1.02
N ILE A 59 -10.60 -7.76 2.00
CA ILE A 59 -10.80 -6.73 2.99
C ILE A 59 -9.50 -6.46 3.73
N ALA A 60 -8.80 -7.48 4.11
CA ALA A 60 -7.56 -7.31 4.84
C ALA A 60 -6.47 -6.74 3.95
N ASP A 61 -6.52 -7.05 2.66
CA ASP A 61 -5.47 -6.64 1.75
C ASP A 61 -5.65 -5.27 1.16
N SER A 62 -6.85 -4.72 1.15
CA SER A 62 -7.07 -3.44 0.46
C SER A 62 -6.26 -2.32 1.06
N SER A 63 -6.13 -2.27 2.38
CA SER A 63 -5.30 -1.23 2.98
C SER A 63 -3.84 -1.38 2.58
N THR A 64 -3.36 -2.61 2.48
CA THR A 64 -1.98 -2.85 2.06
C THR A 64 -1.77 -2.39 0.63
N VAL A 65 -2.74 -2.66 -0.25
CA VAL A 65 -2.65 -2.22 -1.63
C VAL A 65 -2.56 -0.70 -1.71
N LEU A 66 -3.43 -0.01 -0.97
CA LEU A 66 -3.41 1.44 -0.98
C LEU A 66 -2.09 1.98 -0.42
N ARG A 67 -1.60 1.40 0.65
CA ARG A 67 -0.35 1.85 1.24
C ARG A 67 0.84 1.61 0.32
N ASN A 68 0.86 0.48 -0.37
CA ASN A 68 1.93 0.19 -1.31
C ASN A 68 1.93 1.21 -2.44
N LYS A 69 0.75 1.56 -2.94
CA LYS A 69 0.67 2.56 -4.01
C LYS A 69 1.12 3.92 -3.51
N ALA A 70 0.76 4.28 -2.28
CA ALA A 70 1.17 5.55 -1.73
C ALA A 70 2.68 5.64 -1.58
N VAL A 71 3.31 4.56 -1.14
CA VAL A 71 4.76 4.53 -1.01
C VAL A 71 5.41 4.76 -2.38
N GLY A 72 4.88 4.13 -3.42
CA GLY A 72 5.41 4.29 -4.76
C GLY A 72 5.30 5.71 -5.28
N LEU A 73 4.35 6.48 -4.74
CA LEU A 73 4.18 7.87 -5.14
C LEU A 73 4.93 8.82 -4.20
N GLY A 74 5.56 8.31 -3.17
CA GLY A 74 6.25 9.15 -2.22
C GLY A 74 5.36 9.71 -1.12
N GLY A 75 4.18 9.13 -0.93
CA GLY A 75 3.25 9.60 0.07
C GLY A 75 3.41 8.89 1.39
N ASN A 76 2.97 9.52 2.45
CA ASN A 76 2.98 8.91 3.78
C ASN A 76 1.62 8.99 4.48
N VAL A 77 0.65 9.60 3.85
CA VAL A 77 -0.72 9.63 4.39
C VAL A 77 -1.69 9.44 3.22
N ILE A 78 -2.74 8.70 3.45
CA ILE A 78 -3.81 8.53 2.47
C ILE A 78 -5.08 9.10 3.04
N PHE A 79 -5.69 10.05 2.32
CA PHE A 79 -7.00 10.57 2.67
C PHE A 79 -8.03 9.79 1.88
N VAL A 80 -8.89 9.07 2.56
CA VAL A 80 -9.86 8.18 1.93
C VAL A 80 -10.97 8.98 1.28
N THR A 81 -11.22 8.75 0.01
CA THR A 81 -12.29 9.44 -0.70
C THR A 81 -13.46 8.50 -0.99
N SER A 82 -13.25 7.20 -0.91
CA SER A 82 -14.33 6.24 -1.14
C SER A 82 -14.07 4.99 -0.33
N ALA A 83 -15.11 4.43 0.21
CA ALA A 83 -15.03 3.18 0.96
C ALA A 83 -16.28 2.36 0.65
N THR A 84 -16.09 1.05 0.60
CA THR A 84 -17.21 0.12 0.39
C THR A 84 -17.31 -0.74 1.62
N LEU A 85 -18.47 -0.74 2.25
CA LEU A 85 -18.73 -1.53 3.46
C LEU A 85 -17.67 -1.23 4.54
N GLY A 86 -17.29 0.02 4.64
CA GLY A 86 -16.33 0.42 5.65
C GLY A 86 -14.86 0.19 5.29
N VAL A 87 -14.60 -0.42 4.15
CA VAL A 87 -13.24 -0.71 3.72
C VAL A 87 -12.80 0.33 2.71
N PRO A 88 -11.71 1.05 2.95
CA PRO A 88 -11.24 2.06 2.01
C PRO A 88 -10.90 1.43 0.67
N ASP A 89 -11.37 2.01 -0.42
CA ASP A 89 -11.04 1.51 -1.75
C ASP A 89 -10.45 2.59 -2.66
N GLN A 90 -10.55 3.85 -2.31
CA GLN A 90 -9.93 4.92 -3.07
C GLN A 90 -9.51 6.04 -2.15
N GLY A 91 -8.49 6.74 -2.53
CA GLY A 91 -8.05 7.89 -1.77
C GLY A 91 -7.03 8.71 -2.53
N VAL A 92 -6.55 9.73 -1.88
CA VAL A 92 -5.48 10.57 -2.41
C VAL A 92 -4.30 10.41 -1.47
N ALA A 93 -3.15 10.10 -2.03
CA ALA A 93 -1.94 10.01 -1.23
C ALA A 93 -1.32 11.39 -1.10
N TYR A 94 -0.86 11.71 0.09
CA TYR A 94 -0.23 12.97 0.38
C TYR A 94 1.13 12.73 1.00
N ARG A 95 2.04 13.67 0.80
CA ARG A 95 3.28 13.69 1.54
C ARG A 95 3.16 14.77 2.57
N CYS A 96 3.15 14.38 3.82
CA CYS A 96 3.05 15.30 4.94
C CYS A 96 4.38 15.43 5.63
N PRO A 97 4.69 16.58 6.21
CA PRO A 97 5.92 16.74 6.99
C PRO A 97 5.91 15.76 8.15
N THR A 98 7.06 15.23 8.49
CA THR A 98 7.17 14.30 9.62
C THR A 98 7.90 14.94 10.79
#